data_a22a35dcee5f4fb3ae28eee47ac70595
#
_entry.id   a22a35dcee5f4fb3ae28eee47ac70595
#
_cell.length_a   1.000
_cell.length_b   1.000
_cell.length_c   1.000
_cell.angle_alpha   90.00
_cell.angle_beta   90.00
_cell.angle_gamma   90.00
#
_symmetry.space_group_name_H-M   'P 1'
#
loop_
_entity.id
_entity.type
_entity.pdbx_description
1 polymer ?
#
loop_
_entity_poly.entity_id
_entity_poly.type
_entity_poly.pdbx_seq_one_letter_code
_entity_poly.pdbx_strand_id
1 'polypeptide(L)'
;MCVVMKQRHLEKIRSALAGIEAVLASSHGGHNDDDALLEFRRLCWAALLLMDDSEAQRLIDRLVQYAKDLYSEGEERDVETVRSGIHSALHALRARLHAIEGGYGKRWRDLRAA
;
A
#
# COMPACT_ATOMS: atom_id res chain seq x y z
N MET A 1 -2.98 12.19 -21.63
CA MET A 1 -1.69 11.50 -21.68
C MET A 1 -1.69 10.38 -20.67
N CYS A 2 -1.47 9.16 -21.14
CA CYS A 2 -1.39 8.05 -20.22
C CYS A 2 -0.12 8.15 -19.40
N VAL A 3 -0.31 8.33 -18.12
CA VAL A 3 0.82 8.25 -17.23
C VAL A 3 1.15 6.78 -17.08
N VAL A 4 2.26 6.41 -17.63
CA VAL A 4 2.74 5.05 -17.56
C VAL A 4 3.62 4.95 -16.34
N MET A 5 3.17 4.19 -15.37
CA MET A 5 4.03 3.87 -14.26
C MET A 5 5.14 2.97 -14.77
N LYS A 6 6.38 3.41 -14.62
CA LYS A 6 7.52 2.64 -15.08
C LYS A 6 7.61 1.33 -14.30
N GLN A 7 8.04 0.27 -14.99
CA GLN A 7 8.22 -1.04 -14.37
C GLN A 7 9.08 -0.95 -13.11
N ARG A 8 10.12 -0.13 -13.14
CA ARG A 8 10.99 0.11 -12.00
C ARG A 8 10.22 0.67 -10.81
N HIS A 9 9.27 1.58 -11.05
CA HIS A 9 8.44 2.15 -9.98
C HIS A 9 7.51 1.08 -9.40
N LEU A 10 6.91 0.26 -10.25
CA LEU A 10 6.05 -0.84 -9.78
C LEU A 10 6.82 -1.81 -8.89
N GLU A 11 8.04 -2.15 -9.26
CA GLU A 11 8.88 -3.04 -8.46
C GLU A 11 9.20 -2.43 -7.10
N LYS A 12 9.53 -1.14 -7.06
CA LYS A 12 9.80 -0.44 -5.81
C LYS A 12 8.57 -0.35 -4.92
N ILE A 13 7.41 -0.10 -5.52
CA ILE A 13 6.15 -0.06 -4.78
C ILE A 13 5.85 -1.43 -4.19
N ARG A 14 5.99 -2.50 -4.97
CA ARG A 14 5.77 -3.86 -4.50
C ARG A 14 6.73 -4.22 -3.37
N SER A 15 7.99 -3.79 -3.48
CA SER A 15 8.97 -3.97 -2.42
C SER A 15 8.58 -3.27 -1.14
N ALA A 16 8.05 -2.04 -1.25
CA ALA A 16 7.55 -1.30 -0.10
C ALA A 16 6.36 -2.01 0.55
N LEU A 17 5.45 -2.55 -0.24
CA LEU A 17 4.30 -3.30 0.28
C LEU A 17 4.74 -4.58 1.01
N ALA A 18 5.75 -5.27 0.48
CA ALA A 18 6.33 -6.43 1.14
C ALA A 18 6.97 -6.03 2.48
N GLY A 19 7.62 -4.88 2.52
CA GLY A 19 8.17 -4.31 3.75
C GLY A 19 7.09 -4.02 4.78
N ILE A 20 5.96 -3.47 4.35
CA ILE A 20 4.81 -3.21 5.22
C ILE A 20 4.30 -4.53 5.83
N GLU A 21 4.17 -5.57 5.03
CA GLU A 21 3.75 -6.88 5.54
C GLU A 21 4.75 -7.45 6.55
N ALA A 22 6.05 -7.22 6.31
CA ALA A 22 7.10 -7.66 7.24
C ALA A 22 6.98 -6.93 8.58
N VAL A 23 6.69 -5.63 8.56
CA VAL A 23 6.46 -4.86 9.79
C VAL A 23 5.27 -5.42 10.55
N LEU A 24 4.18 -5.69 9.84
CA LEU A 24 2.98 -6.28 10.47
C LEU A 24 3.27 -7.64 11.09
N ALA A 25 4.05 -8.46 10.42
CA ALA A 25 4.38 -9.80 10.90
C ALA A 25 5.30 -9.77 12.12
N SER A 26 6.21 -8.78 12.19
CA SER A 26 7.19 -8.68 13.27
C SER A 26 6.70 -7.88 14.47
N SER A 27 5.60 -7.14 14.33
CA SER A 27 5.04 -6.33 15.42
C SER A 27 3.69 -6.88 15.83
N HIS A 28 3.44 -6.93 17.13
CA HIS A 28 2.16 -7.45 17.62
C HIS A 28 1.06 -6.40 17.65
N GLY A 29 1.40 -5.15 17.42
CA GLY A 29 0.42 -4.05 17.39
C GLY A 29 -0.18 -3.78 18.77
N GLY A 30 -0.83 -2.67 18.88
CA GLY A 30 -1.64 -2.39 20.06
C GLY A 30 -0.96 -1.68 21.21
N HIS A 31 0.33 -1.47 21.19
CA HIS A 31 1.02 -0.71 22.23
C HIS A 31 2.16 0.09 21.61
N ASN A 32 2.13 1.39 21.79
CA ASN A 32 3.27 2.31 21.65
C ASN A 32 4.48 1.77 20.90
N ASP A 33 4.26 1.15 19.77
CA ASP A 33 5.36 0.71 18.93
C ASP A 33 5.68 1.81 17.93
N ASP A 34 6.36 2.85 18.43
CA ASP A 34 6.72 4.00 17.62
C ASP A 34 7.64 3.63 16.48
N ASP A 35 8.52 2.66 16.70
CA ASP A 35 9.44 2.20 15.67
C ASP A 35 8.69 1.52 14.53
N ALA A 36 7.72 0.68 14.85
CA ALA A 36 6.90 0.02 13.84
C ALA A 36 6.05 1.03 13.06
N LEU A 37 5.45 2.00 13.77
CA LEU A 37 4.66 3.04 13.14
C LEU A 37 5.53 3.87 12.19
N LEU A 38 6.72 4.26 12.64
CA LEU A 38 7.63 5.06 11.84
C LEU A 38 8.05 4.31 10.57
N GLU A 39 8.41 3.05 10.71
CA GLU A 39 8.81 2.22 9.56
C GLU A 39 7.64 2.00 8.60
N PHE A 40 6.46 1.74 9.10
CA PHE A 40 5.26 1.57 8.30
C PHE A 40 4.98 2.84 7.48
N ARG A 41 5.03 3.99 8.16
CA ARG A 41 4.79 5.28 7.49
C ARG A 41 5.85 5.58 6.44
N ARG A 42 7.10 5.25 6.75
CA ARG A 42 8.21 5.46 5.82
C ARG A 42 8.00 4.67 4.54
N LEU A 43 7.56 3.42 4.67
CA LEU A 43 7.28 2.55 3.53
C LEU A 43 6.07 3.05 2.72
N CYS A 44 5.04 3.52 3.42
CA CYS A 44 3.88 4.13 2.75
C CYS A 44 4.28 5.36 1.95
N TRP A 45 5.12 6.23 2.53
CA TRP A 45 5.62 7.42 1.85
C TRP A 45 6.45 7.06 0.62
N ALA A 46 7.31 6.05 0.74
CA ALA A 46 8.13 5.59 -0.38
C ALA A 46 7.26 5.13 -1.55
N ALA A 47 6.20 4.39 -1.24
CA ALA A 47 5.26 3.96 -2.26
C ALA A 47 4.48 5.13 -2.85
N LEU A 48 4.01 6.06 -2.00
CA LEU A 48 3.20 7.19 -2.41
C LEU A 48 3.95 8.10 -3.38
N LEU A 49 5.23 8.34 -3.13
CA LEU A 49 6.05 9.20 -3.99
C LEU A 49 6.21 8.64 -5.41
N LEU A 50 6.07 7.35 -5.57
CA LEU A 50 6.19 6.70 -6.88
C LEU A 50 4.84 6.43 -7.53
N MET A 51 3.76 6.72 -6.81
CA MET A 51 2.42 6.40 -7.24
C MET A 51 1.83 7.55 -8.06
N ASP A 52 1.25 7.22 -9.19
CA ASP A 52 0.63 8.21 -10.06
C ASP A 52 -0.81 7.79 -10.40
N ASP A 53 -1.47 7.21 -9.43
CA ASP A 53 -2.84 6.76 -9.56
C ASP A 53 -3.61 7.18 -8.32
N SER A 54 -4.69 7.93 -8.51
CA SER A 54 -5.44 8.52 -7.40
C SER A 54 -6.09 7.48 -6.49
N GLU A 55 -6.55 6.37 -7.05
CA GLU A 55 -7.15 5.30 -6.27
C GLU A 55 -6.10 4.60 -5.41
N ALA A 56 -4.94 4.32 -5.98
CA ALA A 56 -3.83 3.74 -5.23
C ALA A 56 -3.35 4.67 -4.12
N GLN A 57 -3.28 5.97 -4.39
CA GLN A 57 -2.92 6.96 -3.37
C GLN A 57 -3.91 6.95 -2.21
N ARG A 58 -5.20 6.84 -2.52
CA ARG A 58 -6.26 6.77 -1.51
C ARG A 58 -6.10 5.54 -0.63
N LEU A 59 -5.76 4.41 -1.24
CA LEU A 59 -5.52 3.17 -0.50
C LEU A 59 -4.31 3.27 0.43
N ILE A 60 -3.25 3.94 -0.01
CA ILE A 60 -2.07 4.19 0.82
C ILE A 60 -2.42 5.11 1.99
N ASP A 61 -3.20 6.15 1.77
CA ASP A 61 -3.66 7.03 2.85
C ASP A 61 -4.45 6.24 3.89
N ARG A 62 -5.28 5.32 3.44
CA ARG A 62 -6.04 4.44 4.34
C ARG A 62 -5.11 3.55 5.15
N LEU A 63 -4.04 3.02 4.54
CA LEU A 63 -3.03 2.25 5.25
C LEU A 63 -2.38 3.07 6.36
N VAL A 64 -2.05 4.32 6.09
CA VAL A 64 -1.44 5.20 7.10
C VAL A 64 -2.39 5.42 8.27
N GLN A 65 -3.67 5.63 8.00
CA GLN A 65 -4.66 5.80 9.06
C GLN A 65 -4.79 4.54 9.93
N TYR A 66 -4.85 3.39 9.30
CA TYR A 66 -4.90 2.12 10.03
C TYR A 66 -3.63 1.90 10.87
N ALA A 67 -2.46 2.26 10.34
CA ALA A 67 -1.21 2.12 11.08
C ALA A 67 -1.22 3.00 12.33
N LYS A 68 -1.71 4.22 12.23
CA LYS A 68 -1.85 5.10 13.39
C LYS A 68 -2.76 4.48 14.43
N ASP A 69 -3.86 3.88 13.99
CA ASP A 69 -4.80 3.22 14.89
C ASP A 69 -4.18 2.00 15.54
N LEU A 70 -3.38 1.24 14.80
CA LEU A 70 -2.79 0.00 15.29
C LEU A 70 -1.67 0.24 16.31
N TYR A 71 -0.84 1.23 16.06
CA TYR A 71 0.39 1.46 16.82
C TYR A 71 0.32 2.65 17.78
N SER A 72 -0.75 3.43 17.75
CA SER A 72 -0.85 4.58 18.63
C SER A 72 -1.31 4.19 20.01
N GLU A 73 -0.94 5.02 20.97
CA GLU A 73 -1.28 4.85 22.36
C GLU A 73 -2.76 5.09 22.61
N GLY A 74 -3.31 4.33 23.57
CA GLY A 74 -4.46 4.80 24.31
C GLY A 74 -5.73 4.08 24.07
N GLU A 75 -6.52 4.09 23.19
CA GLU A 75 -7.85 3.55 23.24
C GLU A 75 -7.92 2.06 22.92
N GLU A 76 -8.82 1.37 23.63
CA GLU A 76 -9.13 -0.02 23.33
C GLU A 76 -9.69 -0.12 21.93
N ARG A 77 -8.84 -0.50 21.01
CA ARG A 77 -9.27 -0.78 19.65
C ARG A 77 -9.12 -2.27 19.41
N ASP A 78 -10.03 -2.78 18.63
CA ASP A 78 -9.94 -4.16 18.20
C ASP A 78 -8.79 -4.29 17.21
N VAL A 79 -7.64 -4.72 17.71
CA VAL A 79 -6.42 -4.90 16.93
C VAL A 79 -6.67 -5.80 15.72
N GLU A 80 -7.48 -6.83 15.89
CA GLU A 80 -7.78 -7.75 14.80
C GLU A 80 -8.58 -7.08 13.67
N THR A 81 -9.53 -6.23 14.03
CA THR A 81 -10.31 -5.47 13.06
C THR A 81 -9.40 -4.52 12.27
N VAL A 82 -8.51 -3.83 12.97
CA VAL A 82 -7.57 -2.91 12.31
C VAL A 82 -6.61 -3.68 11.40
N ARG A 83 -6.06 -4.79 11.88
CA ARG A 83 -5.18 -5.64 11.05
C ARG A 83 -5.88 -6.15 9.82
N SER A 84 -7.13 -6.59 9.98
CA SER A 84 -7.95 -7.05 8.86
C SER A 84 -8.16 -5.93 7.84
N GLY A 85 -8.39 -4.70 8.31
CA GLY A 85 -8.50 -3.52 7.46
C GLY A 85 -7.23 -3.27 6.66
N ILE A 86 -6.07 -3.40 7.31
CA ILE A 86 -4.78 -3.24 6.66
C ILE A 86 -4.59 -4.30 5.57
N HIS A 87 -4.87 -5.56 5.88
CA HIS A 87 -4.74 -6.63 4.88
C HIS A 87 -5.69 -6.44 3.71
N SER A 88 -6.90 -5.98 3.96
CA SER A 88 -7.86 -5.66 2.90
C SER A 88 -7.36 -4.53 2.02
N ALA A 89 -6.81 -3.47 2.61
CA ALA A 89 -6.27 -2.34 1.87
C ALA A 89 -5.05 -2.75 1.05
N LEU A 90 -4.17 -3.58 1.62
CA LEU A 90 -3.01 -4.11 0.88
C LEU A 90 -3.45 -4.97 -0.30
N HIS A 91 -4.45 -5.81 -0.08
CA HIS A 91 -4.99 -6.65 -1.15
C HIS A 91 -5.58 -5.79 -2.28
N ALA A 92 -6.38 -4.79 -1.93
CA ALA A 92 -6.97 -3.87 -2.90
C ALA A 92 -5.88 -3.08 -3.65
N LEU A 93 -4.84 -2.66 -2.95
CA LEU A 93 -3.74 -1.92 -3.56
C LEU A 93 -2.97 -2.79 -4.55
N ARG A 94 -2.69 -4.04 -4.19
CA ARG A 94 -2.05 -4.99 -5.10
C ARG A 94 -2.90 -5.27 -6.33
N ALA A 95 -4.20 -5.44 -6.12
CA ALA A 95 -5.13 -5.62 -7.23
C ALA A 95 -5.13 -4.40 -8.15
N ARG A 96 -5.08 -3.20 -7.58
CA ARG A 96 -5.03 -1.97 -8.36
C ARG A 96 -3.73 -1.88 -9.17
N LEU A 97 -2.60 -2.21 -8.56
CA LEU A 97 -1.31 -2.22 -9.26
C LEU A 97 -1.30 -3.22 -10.40
N HIS A 98 -1.85 -4.39 -10.17
CA HIS A 98 -1.97 -5.41 -11.20
C HIS A 98 -2.85 -4.93 -12.36
N ALA A 99 -3.95 -4.26 -12.06
CA ALA A 99 -4.84 -3.68 -13.07
C ALA A 99 -4.14 -2.60 -13.89
N ILE A 100 -3.36 -1.74 -13.26
CA ILE A 100 -2.59 -0.71 -13.93
C ILE A 100 -1.59 -1.34 -14.91
N GLU A 101 -0.85 -2.33 -14.43
CA GLU A 101 0.13 -3.04 -15.23
C GLU A 101 -0.52 -3.78 -16.40
N GLY A 102 -1.58 -4.53 -16.12
CA GLY A 102 -2.32 -5.28 -17.14
C GLY A 102 -3.07 -4.38 -18.11
N GLY A 103 -3.65 -3.30 -17.60
CA GLY A 103 -4.36 -2.32 -18.42
C GLY A 103 -3.45 -1.65 -19.42
N TYR A 104 -2.24 -1.36 -19.02
CA TYR A 104 -1.26 -0.78 -19.93
C TYR A 104 -0.89 -1.74 -21.05
N GLY A 105 -0.60 -3.00 -20.74
CA GLY A 105 -0.31 -4.00 -21.75
C GLY A 105 -1.48 -4.26 -22.67
N LYS A 106 -2.68 -4.27 -22.13
CA LYS A 106 -3.91 -4.46 -22.89
C LYS A 106 -4.15 -3.32 -23.87
N ARG A 107 -3.89 -2.10 -23.42
CA ARG A 107 -4.02 -0.92 -24.29
C ARG A 107 -3.10 -0.98 -25.50
N TRP A 108 -1.89 -1.43 -25.31
CA TRP A 108 -0.95 -1.60 -26.40
C TRP A 108 -1.44 -2.62 -27.43
N ARG A 109 -2.01 -3.72 -26.97
CA ARG A 109 -2.59 -4.73 -27.85
C ARG A 109 -3.76 -4.18 -28.65
N ASP A 110 -4.63 -3.43 -27.99
CA ASP A 110 -5.80 -2.83 -28.65
C ASP A 110 -5.36 -1.83 -29.72
N LEU A 111 -4.36 -1.04 -29.46
CA LEU A 111 -3.82 -0.10 -30.43
C LEU A 111 -3.20 -0.82 -31.64
N ARG A 112 -2.59 -1.97 -31.42
CA ARG A 112 -2.04 -2.77 -32.52
C ARG A 112 -3.11 -3.47 -33.32
N ALA A 113 -4.19 -3.86 -32.69
CA ALA A 113 -5.29 -4.53 -33.33
C ALA A 113 -6.12 -3.57 -34.23
N ALA A 114 -6.05 -2.30 -33.93
CA ALA A 114 -6.72 -1.29 -34.76
C ALA A 114 -5.87 -0.94 -35.97
#